data_b0d3c1ed712a08b9985b87dde7606fcc
#
_entry.id   b0d3c1ed712a08b9985b87dde7606fcc
#
_cell.length_a   1.000
_cell.length_b   1.000
_cell.length_c   1.000
_cell.angle_alpha   90.00
_cell.angle_beta   90.00
_cell.angle_gamma   90.00
#
_symmetry.space_group_name_H-M   'P 1'
#
loop_
_entity.id
_entity.type
_entity.pdbx_description
1 polymer ?
#
loop_
_entity_poly.entity_id
_entity_poly.type
_entity_poly.pdbx_seq_one_letter_code
_entity_poly.pdbx_strand_id
1 'polypeptide(L)'
;MLQALKAFESKAPEIVFHWRDAETEAEGWLVINRLRNGAAGGGTRMHAGCTLEEVVSLAKTMEVKFAVCGPPIGGAKSGIRFDPADPRKHGVLKRWFSAVYPLLKHYYGTGGDLNVDEVNEVIPLTYDLGIHHPQEGIVNGHLKANMAQRNQALRQLRDGVSKRVTHWDYAPTTDSKVITVSDMVTGYGVGMSVLHYYRIWQHSQPQKRVFVQGFGNVGGAAALTLAKAGFRIVGIADRRGGVIEPEGLDLEAVKALYLSREGAQLHGSYIRPYHEIEEAIWRCGAEVFVPAAGSRLVTQAQVETLLAHGLEVIACGANVPFADPDIFLGPTALYADARTAVIPDFIANCGMARAFAYLMQPGISLEDEDLFSDVSWVISEALHRLHGARPDGRQLWQEALVQVLHTLEH
;
A
#
# COMPACT_ATOMS: atom_id res chain seq x y z
N MET A 1 -15.15 -0.93 21.30
CA MET A 1 -14.49 -0.99 19.97
C MET A 1 -15.43 -0.63 18.83
N LEU A 2 -16.44 -1.40 18.47
CA LEU A 2 -17.33 -1.14 17.31
C LEU A 2 -18.01 0.25 17.33
N GLN A 3 -18.39 0.75 18.51
CA GLN A 3 -18.98 2.09 18.64
C GLN A 3 -17.94 3.19 18.36
N ALA A 4 -16.72 3.07 18.85
CA ALA A 4 -15.63 4.03 18.58
C ALA A 4 -15.23 4.00 17.09
N LEU A 5 -15.17 2.80 16.48
CA LEU A 5 -14.90 2.64 15.06
C LEU A 5 -15.98 3.31 14.20
N LYS A 6 -17.26 3.06 14.49
CA LYS A 6 -18.39 3.70 13.78
C LYS A 6 -18.38 5.22 13.97
N ALA A 7 -18.03 5.72 15.15
CA ALA A 7 -17.89 7.15 15.38
C ALA A 7 -16.75 7.75 14.54
N PHE A 8 -15.61 7.04 14.43
CA PHE A 8 -14.49 7.45 13.55
C PHE A 8 -14.90 7.41 12.07
N GLU A 9 -15.56 6.36 11.62
CA GLU A 9 -16.00 6.19 10.23
C GLU A 9 -17.07 7.22 9.83
N SER A 10 -18.01 7.54 10.72
CA SER A 10 -19.10 8.49 10.44
C SER A 10 -18.70 9.96 10.58
N LYS A 11 -17.55 10.24 11.21
CA LYS A 11 -17.08 11.61 11.38
C LYS A 11 -16.78 12.25 10.01
N ALA A 12 -17.36 13.43 9.76
CA ALA A 12 -17.07 14.18 8.54
C ALA A 12 -15.58 14.58 8.48
N PRO A 13 -14.95 14.54 7.28
CA PRO A 13 -13.61 15.09 7.08
C PRO A 13 -13.53 16.56 7.44
N GLU A 14 -12.37 17.03 7.88
CA GLU A 14 -12.15 18.46 8.19
C GLU A 14 -12.12 19.33 6.93
N ILE A 15 -11.56 18.79 5.82
CA ILE A 15 -11.46 19.52 4.55
C ILE A 15 -11.85 18.60 3.41
N VAL A 16 -12.73 19.10 2.55
CA VAL A 16 -13.04 18.51 1.25
C VAL A 16 -12.87 19.59 0.20
N PHE A 17 -11.85 19.41 -0.64
CA PHE A 17 -11.64 20.25 -1.82
C PHE A 17 -12.18 19.51 -3.04
N HIS A 18 -13.08 20.16 -3.77
CA HIS A 18 -13.70 19.64 -4.99
C HIS A 18 -13.28 20.46 -6.19
N TRP A 19 -12.83 19.80 -7.23
CA TRP A 19 -12.33 20.41 -8.45
C TRP A 19 -12.98 19.81 -9.69
N ARG A 20 -13.25 20.66 -10.65
CA ARG A 20 -13.64 20.26 -12.01
C ARG A 20 -12.68 20.85 -12.99
N ASP A 21 -12.21 20.02 -13.93
CA ASP A 21 -11.28 20.44 -14.95
C ASP A 21 -11.96 21.39 -15.94
N ALA A 22 -11.26 22.45 -16.31
CA ALA A 22 -11.77 23.43 -17.27
C ALA A 22 -11.69 22.97 -18.74
N GLU A 23 -10.88 21.94 -19.02
CA GLU A 23 -10.59 21.48 -20.39
C GLU A 23 -11.14 20.10 -20.72
N THR A 24 -11.49 19.32 -19.68
CA THR A 24 -12.01 17.96 -19.86
C THR A 24 -13.17 17.68 -18.90
N GLU A 25 -13.74 16.50 -18.97
CA GLU A 25 -14.76 15.99 -18.04
C GLU A 25 -14.21 15.53 -16.68
N ALA A 26 -12.89 15.69 -16.45
CA ALA A 26 -12.26 15.25 -15.21
C ALA A 26 -12.81 16.00 -13.99
N GLU A 27 -13.03 15.26 -12.92
CA GLU A 27 -13.46 15.76 -11.62
C GLU A 27 -12.54 15.18 -10.54
N GLY A 28 -12.15 16.00 -9.58
CA GLY A 28 -11.19 15.59 -8.56
C GLY A 28 -11.58 16.04 -7.16
N TRP A 29 -11.19 15.25 -6.18
CA TRP A 29 -11.38 15.55 -4.77
C TRP A 29 -10.06 15.39 -4.02
N LEU A 30 -9.74 16.35 -3.15
CA LEU A 30 -8.79 16.16 -2.08
C LEU A 30 -9.56 16.16 -0.76
N VAL A 31 -9.46 15.07 -0.03
CA VAL A 31 -10.06 14.91 1.29
C VAL A 31 -8.95 14.87 2.32
N ILE A 32 -9.05 15.73 3.33
CA ILE A 32 -8.23 15.68 4.55
C ILE A 32 -9.16 15.29 5.69
N ASN A 33 -8.99 14.06 6.21
CA ASN A 33 -9.82 13.57 7.29
C ASN A 33 -9.58 14.39 8.57
N ARG A 34 -8.33 14.64 8.90
CA ARG A 34 -7.91 15.51 9.99
C ARG A 34 -6.53 16.11 9.68
N LEU A 35 -6.33 17.37 10.06
CA LEU A 35 -4.99 17.97 10.18
C LEU A 35 -4.44 17.64 11.58
N ARG A 36 -3.53 16.67 11.65
CA ARG A 36 -2.91 16.29 12.92
C ARG A 36 -1.45 16.74 12.92
N ASN A 37 -1.05 17.40 14.02
CA ASN A 37 0.30 17.96 14.16
C ASN A 37 0.74 18.80 12.95
N GLY A 38 -0.20 19.55 12.36
CA GLY A 38 0.05 20.53 11.31
C GLY A 38 0.08 19.98 9.87
N ALA A 39 -0.15 18.69 9.66
CA ALA A 39 -0.13 18.11 8.33
C ALA A 39 -1.08 16.91 8.17
N ALA A 40 -1.32 16.56 6.91
CA ALA A 40 -1.99 15.32 6.49
C ALA A 40 -1.36 14.76 5.23
N GLY A 41 -1.39 13.43 5.07
CA GLY A 41 -0.76 12.77 3.94
C GLY A 41 -1.63 11.71 3.27
N GLY A 42 -1.39 11.47 1.99
CA GLY A 42 -2.03 10.41 1.21
C GLY A 42 -1.91 10.62 -0.29
N GLY A 43 -1.75 9.52 -1.04
CA GLY A 43 -1.48 9.55 -2.47
C GLY A 43 -2.64 10.04 -3.33
N THR A 44 -2.33 10.34 -4.59
CA THR A 44 -3.29 10.71 -5.64
C THR A 44 -3.56 9.50 -6.53
N ARG A 45 -4.83 9.15 -6.72
CA ARG A 45 -5.28 8.08 -7.65
C ARG A 45 -6.14 8.62 -8.78
N MET A 46 -6.22 7.84 -9.87
CA MET A 46 -7.09 8.17 -11.00
C MET A 46 -7.74 6.91 -11.56
N HIS A 47 -9.06 6.93 -11.70
CA HIS A 47 -9.82 5.96 -12.51
C HIS A 47 -11.22 6.50 -12.84
N ALA A 48 -11.83 5.97 -13.89
CA ALA A 48 -13.12 6.46 -14.41
C ALA A 48 -14.29 6.36 -13.41
N GLY A 49 -14.23 5.43 -12.44
CA GLY A 49 -15.25 5.23 -11.42
C GLY A 49 -14.95 5.89 -10.08
N CYS A 50 -13.93 6.75 -9.97
CA CYS A 50 -13.55 7.38 -8.70
C CYS A 50 -14.66 8.26 -8.15
N THR A 51 -14.97 8.15 -6.85
CA THR A 51 -16.01 8.90 -6.16
C THR A 51 -15.48 9.60 -4.91
N LEU A 52 -16.20 10.61 -4.43
CA LEU A 52 -15.88 11.29 -3.18
C LEU A 52 -15.88 10.31 -1.99
N GLU A 53 -16.85 9.40 -1.94
CA GLU A 53 -16.99 8.40 -0.86
C GLU A 53 -15.76 7.50 -0.80
N GLU A 54 -15.24 7.09 -1.95
CA GLU A 54 -13.99 6.31 -2.02
C GLU A 54 -12.81 7.14 -1.47
N VAL A 55 -12.68 8.39 -1.86
CA VAL A 55 -11.60 9.27 -1.41
C VAL A 55 -11.68 9.52 0.10
N VAL A 56 -12.90 9.72 0.66
CA VAL A 56 -13.14 9.82 2.11
C VAL A 56 -12.70 8.56 2.83
N SER A 57 -13.10 7.39 2.34
CA SER A 57 -12.72 6.09 2.90
C SER A 57 -11.20 5.94 2.98
N LEU A 58 -10.52 6.27 1.90
CA LEU A 58 -9.06 6.15 1.82
C LEU A 58 -8.32 7.20 2.66
N ALA A 59 -8.86 8.42 2.81
CA ALA A 59 -8.29 9.42 3.71
C ALA A 59 -8.32 8.93 5.17
N LYS A 60 -9.40 8.26 5.60
CA LYS A 60 -9.51 7.62 6.92
C LYS A 60 -8.52 6.46 7.07
N THR A 61 -8.38 5.63 6.04
CA THR A 61 -7.39 4.54 6.02
C THR A 61 -5.96 5.09 6.17
N MET A 62 -5.65 6.21 5.52
CA MET A 62 -4.33 6.85 5.65
C MET A 62 -4.09 7.37 7.07
N GLU A 63 -5.08 7.93 7.75
CA GLU A 63 -4.93 8.38 9.15
C GLU A 63 -4.61 7.20 10.08
N VAL A 64 -5.33 6.09 9.92
CA VAL A 64 -5.06 4.84 10.65
C VAL A 64 -3.64 4.33 10.35
N LYS A 65 -3.22 4.37 9.09
CA LYS A 65 -1.87 3.95 8.66
C LYS A 65 -0.78 4.80 9.30
N PHE A 66 -0.90 6.12 9.30
CA PHE A 66 0.07 7.01 9.93
C PHE A 66 0.14 6.86 11.45
N ALA A 67 -0.94 6.47 12.11
CA ALA A 67 -0.91 6.14 13.54
C ALA A 67 -0.06 4.86 13.83
N VAL A 68 0.09 3.97 12.86
CA VAL A 68 0.94 2.76 12.97
C VAL A 68 2.39 3.06 12.61
N CYS A 69 2.64 3.64 11.43
CA CYS A 69 3.98 3.73 10.83
C CYS A 69 4.62 5.13 10.92
N GLY A 70 3.88 6.13 11.39
CA GLY A 70 4.30 7.51 11.38
C GLY A 70 4.41 8.13 9.96
N PRO A 71 4.75 9.42 9.90
CA PRO A 71 4.82 10.35 11.04
C PRO A 71 3.44 10.55 11.67
N PRO A 72 3.32 11.08 12.90
CA PRO A 72 2.03 11.23 13.59
C PRO A 72 1.22 12.42 13.03
N ILE A 73 0.84 12.32 11.77
CA ILE A 73 0.04 13.29 10.99
C ILE A 73 -1.37 12.77 10.73
N GLY A 74 -2.21 13.63 10.19
CA GLY A 74 -3.55 13.24 9.75
C GLY A 74 -3.56 12.50 8.43
N GLY A 75 -4.69 11.85 8.12
CA GLY A 75 -4.92 11.17 6.87
C GLY A 75 -5.53 12.08 5.81
N ALA A 76 -5.02 11.97 4.59
CA ALA A 76 -5.58 12.62 3.41
C ALA A 76 -5.61 11.64 2.23
N LYS A 77 -6.35 12.01 1.18
CA LYS A 77 -6.36 11.30 -0.09
C LYS A 77 -6.79 12.23 -1.21
N SER A 78 -6.17 12.08 -2.38
CA SER A 78 -6.66 12.65 -3.63
C SER A 78 -7.21 11.58 -4.55
N GLY A 79 -8.32 11.88 -5.23
CA GLY A 79 -8.90 11.02 -6.25
C GLY A 79 -9.38 11.83 -7.44
N ILE A 80 -9.11 11.36 -8.65
CA ILE A 80 -9.53 11.99 -9.89
C ILE A 80 -10.37 10.99 -10.68
N ARG A 81 -11.60 11.38 -10.98
CA ARG A 81 -12.49 10.66 -11.88
C ARG A 81 -12.15 11.01 -13.32
N PHE A 82 -11.32 10.17 -13.93
CA PHE A 82 -10.90 10.29 -15.32
C PHE A 82 -10.34 8.95 -15.80
N ASP A 83 -10.42 8.66 -17.10
CA ASP A 83 -9.84 7.44 -17.66
C ASP A 83 -8.30 7.58 -17.67
N PRO A 84 -7.56 6.73 -16.96
CA PRO A 84 -6.10 6.80 -16.93
C PRO A 84 -5.42 6.42 -18.27
N ALA A 85 -6.15 5.80 -19.20
CA ALA A 85 -5.68 5.49 -20.55
C ALA A 85 -5.89 6.64 -21.54
N ASP A 86 -6.63 7.69 -21.17
CA ASP A 86 -6.87 8.84 -22.03
C ASP A 86 -5.58 9.62 -22.26
N PRO A 87 -5.23 9.97 -23.51
CA PRO A 87 -4.01 10.73 -23.83
C PRO A 87 -3.96 12.12 -23.18
N ARG A 88 -5.10 12.68 -22.72
CA ARG A 88 -5.18 13.96 -22.00
C ARG A 88 -4.81 13.86 -20.52
N LYS A 89 -4.57 12.63 -19.98
CA LYS A 89 -4.24 12.36 -18.58
C LYS A 89 -3.18 13.29 -18.01
N HIS A 90 -2.07 13.47 -18.73
CA HIS A 90 -0.97 14.32 -18.28
C HIS A 90 -1.40 15.78 -18.04
N GLY A 91 -2.20 16.34 -18.94
CA GLY A 91 -2.78 17.69 -18.80
C GLY A 91 -3.72 17.80 -17.60
N VAL A 92 -4.58 16.80 -17.39
CA VAL A 92 -5.47 16.71 -16.24
C VAL A 92 -4.68 16.70 -14.91
N LEU A 93 -3.65 15.86 -14.82
CA LEU A 93 -2.78 15.81 -13.62
C LEU A 93 -2.07 17.14 -13.35
N LYS A 94 -1.56 17.78 -14.38
CA LYS A 94 -0.90 19.09 -14.27
C LYS A 94 -1.85 20.15 -13.70
N ARG A 95 -3.08 20.24 -14.22
CA ARG A 95 -4.09 21.21 -13.75
C ARG A 95 -4.60 20.85 -12.35
N TRP A 96 -4.73 19.55 -12.06
CA TRP A 96 -5.04 19.09 -10.69
C TRP A 96 -4.00 19.55 -9.69
N PHE A 97 -2.72 19.28 -9.91
CA PHE A 97 -1.66 19.68 -8.98
C PHE A 97 -1.54 21.20 -8.87
N SER A 98 -1.82 21.94 -9.95
CA SER A 98 -1.91 23.42 -9.89
C SER A 98 -3.05 23.89 -8.99
N ALA A 99 -4.22 23.24 -9.06
CA ALA A 99 -5.39 23.60 -8.23
C ALA A 99 -5.15 23.35 -6.74
N VAL A 100 -4.50 22.22 -6.39
CA VAL A 100 -4.21 21.87 -4.99
C VAL A 100 -2.87 22.41 -4.47
N TYR A 101 -2.14 23.18 -5.29
CA TYR A 101 -0.83 23.73 -4.96
C TYR A 101 -0.74 24.38 -3.57
N PRO A 102 -1.69 25.28 -3.15
CA PRO A 102 -1.57 25.91 -1.83
C PRO A 102 -1.57 24.91 -0.67
N LEU A 103 -2.30 23.80 -0.83
CA LEU A 103 -2.39 22.72 0.16
C LEU A 103 -1.11 21.89 0.18
N LEU A 104 -0.60 21.54 -1.02
CA LEU A 104 0.66 20.82 -1.18
C LEU A 104 1.87 21.60 -0.65
N LYS A 105 1.81 22.91 -0.71
CA LYS A 105 2.90 23.78 -0.20
C LYS A 105 2.94 23.85 1.31
N HIS A 106 1.81 23.74 2.01
CA HIS A 106 1.74 24.11 3.42
C HIS A 106 1.46 22.97 4.40
N TYR A 107 0.62 22.00 4.06
CA TYR A 107 0.22 20.96 5.02
C TYR A 107 -0.30 19.65 4.43
N TYR A 108 -0.38 19.54 3.11
CA TYR A 108 -0.74 18.28 2.46
C TYR A 108 0.47 17.68 1.75
N GLY A 109 0.74 16.41 2.02
CA GLY A 109 1.71 15.62 1.25
C GLY A 109 1.02 14.57 0.41
N THR A 110 1.43 14.46 -0.87
CA THR A 110 0.90 13.46 -1.79
C THR A 110 2.00 12.54 -2.30
N GLY A 111 1.60 11.52 -3.02
CA GLY A 111 2.45 10.57 -3.73
C GLY A 111 1.65 9.87 -4.82
N GLY A 112 2.24 8.89 -5.49
CA GLY A 112 1.55 8.03 -6.42
C GLY A 112 0.59 7.07 -5.72
N ASP A 113 -0.43 6.65 -6.44
CA ASP A 113 -1.39 5.60 -6.07
C ASP A 113 -1.95 4.98 -7.36
N LEU A 114 -3.08 4.31 -7.31
CA LEU A 114 -3.69 3.60 -8.45
C LEU A 114 -3.69 4.47 -9.73
N ASN A 115 -2.99 3.99 -10.76
CA ASN A 115 -2.85 4.62 -12.07
C ASN A 115 -2.22 6.03 -12.08
N VAL A 116 -1.52 6.42 -11.02
CA VAL A 116 -0.71 7.65 -10.95
C VAL A 116 0.68 7.29 -10.44
N ASP A 117 1.69 7.51 -11.26
CA ASP A 117 3.07 7.11 -10.97
C ASP A 117 3.80 8.16 -10.13
N GLU A 118 4.43 7.71 -9.02
CA GLU A 118 5.18 8.60 -8.13
C GLU A 118 6.33 9.30 -8.84
N VAL A 119 7.16 8.52 -9.53
CA VAL A 119 8.45 8.98 -10.07
C VAL A 119 8.28 9.68 -11.41
N ASN A 120 7.38 9.16 -12.27
CA ASN A 120 7.24 9.63 -13.63
C ASN A 120 6.15 10.70 -13.81
N GLU A 121 5.23 10.85 -12.84
CA GLU A 121 4.12 11.81 -12.94
C GLU A 121 4.08 12.77 -11.74
N VAL A 122 3.97 12.28 -10.49
CA VAL A 122 3.75 13.17 -9.34
C VAL A 122 4.95 14.06 -9.07
N ILE A 123 6.15 13.50 -8.97
CA ILE A 123 7.38 14.25 -8.67
C ILE A 123 7.65 15.32 -9.73
N PRO A 124 7.72 14.99 -11.05
CA PRO A 124 8.02 16.00 -12.05
C PRO A 124 6.95 17.10 -12.16
N LEU A 125 5.65 16.73 -12.12
CA LEU A 125 4.57 17.70 -12.23
C LEU A 125 4.51 18.67 -11.05
N THR A 126 4.77 18.20 -9.84
CA THR A 126 4.84 19.07 -8.65
C THR A 126 6.10 19.92 -8.63
N TYR A 127 7.23 19.38 -9.12
CA TYR A 127 8.47 20.14 -9.27
C TYR A 127 8.33 21.32 -10.25
N ASP A 128 7.65 21.12 -11.37
CA ASP A 128 7.35 22.19 -12.34
C ASP A 128 6.54 23.34 -11.76
N LEU A 129 5.78 23.08 -10.69
CA LEU A 129 5.03 24.07 -9.92
C LEU A 129 5.86 24.76 -8.82
N GLY A 130 7.14 24.41 -8.66
CA GLY A 130 8.02 24.96 -7.61
C GLY A 130 7.85 24.27 -6.25
N ILE A 131 7.32 23.05 -6.22
CA ILE A 131 7.30 22.17 -5.05
C ILE A 131 8.52 21.22 -5.16
N HIS A 132 9.43 21.30 -4.20
CA HIS A 132 10.68 20.55 -4.24
C HIS A 132 10.53 19.05 -4.07
N HIS A 133 9.44 18.61 -3.43
CA HIS A 133 9.01 17.22 -3.34
C HIS A 133 7.50 17.16 -3.00
N PRO A 134 6.73 16.17 -3.48
CA PRO A 134 5.30 16.03 -3.19
C PRO A 134 4.94 16.00 -1.70
N GLN A 135 5.90 15.67 -0.82
CA GLN A 135 5.75 15.71 0.64
C GLN A 135 6.11 17.07 1.28
N GLU A 136 6.35 18.11 0.49
CA GLU A 136 6.80 19.42 1.02
C GLU A 136 5.80 20.02 2.00
N GLY A 137 4.50 19.83 1.78
CA GLY A 137 3.47 20.29 2.72
C GLY A 137 3.58 19.62 4.09
N ILE A 138 3.93 18.32 4.14
CA ILE A 138 4.19 17.66 5.43
C ILE A 138 5.45 18.21 6.08
N VAL A 139 6.53 18.37 5.32
CA VAL A 139 7.78 18.97 5.85
C VAL A 139 7.52 20.35 6.42
N ASN A 140 6.75 21.18 5.75
CA ASN A 140 6.44 22.54 6.18
C ASN A 140 5.47 22.59 7.36
N GLY A 141 4.42 21.76 7.35
CA GLY A 141 3.38 21.77 8.37
C GLY A 141 3.74 21.03 9.65
N HIS A 142 4.38 19.86 9.50
CA HIS A 142 4.64 18.95 10.61
C HIS A 142 6.02 19.13 11.26
N LEU A 143 7.09 19.29 10.45
CA LEU A 143 8.42 19.42 11.00
C LEU A 143 8.62 20.82 11.58
N LYS A 144 8.69 20.91 12.91
CA LYS A 144 9.08 22.14 13.63
C LYS A 144 10.59 22.38 13.47
N ALA A 145 11.07 22.51 12.22
CA ALA A 145 12.47 22.52 11.85
C ALA A 145 12.86 23.88 11.25
N ASN A 146 14.14 24.24 11.40
CA ASN A 146 14.69 25.40 10.69
C ASN A 146 14.83 25.15 9.18
N MET A 147 15.17 26.17 8.41
CA MET A 147 15.26 26.09 6.95
C MET A 147 16.28 25.04 6.49
N ALA A 148 17.43 24.90 7.15
CA ALA A 148 18.45 23.93 6.78
C ALA A 148 17.96 22.49 6.95
N GLN A 149 17.29 22.20 8.06
CA GLN A 149 16.70 20.88 8.35
C GLN A 149 15.57 20.54 7.37
N ARG A 150 14.70 21.52 7.02
CA ARG A 150 13.65 21.32 6.00
C ARG A 150 14.25 21.02 4.63
N ASN A 151 15.25 21.77 4.21
CA ASN A 151 15.94 21.53 2.95
C ASN A 151 16.66 20.18 2.94
N GLN A 152 17.20 19.75 4.07
CA GLN A 152 17.77 18.40 4.20
C GLN A 152 16.71 17.32 4.01
N ALA A 153 15.58 17.40 4.71
CA ALA A 153 14.47 16.45 4.59
C ALA A 153 13.94 16.37 3.15
N LEU A 154 13.77 17.51 2.48
CA LEU A 154 13.33 17.53 1.06
C LEU A 154 14.35 16.90 0.12
N ARG A 155 15.65 17.08 0.35
CA ARG A 155 16.68 16.37 -0.43
C ARG A 155 16.64 14.87 -0.17
N GLN A 156 16.56 14.43 1.08
CA GLN A 156 16.49 13.01 1.45
C GLN A 156 15.25 12.33 0.84
N LEU A 157 14.09 12.99 0.86
CA LEU A 157 12.87 12.51 0.20
C LEU A 157 13.06 12.33 -1.31
N ARG A 158 13.56 13.37 -1.99
CA ARG A 158 13.80 13.33 -3.44
C ARG A 158 14.78 12.22 -3.81
N ASP A 159 15.92 12.19 -3.12
CA ASP A 159 17.02 11.29 -3.46
C ASP A 159 16.73 9.84 -3.01
N GLY A 160 15.93 9.63 -1.96
CA GLY A 160 15.60 8.32 -1.39
C GLY A 160 14.45 7.60 -2.10
N VAL A 161 13.36 8.30 -2.45
CA VAL A 161 12.18 7.67 -3.07
C VAL A 161 12.47 7.12 -4.45
N SER A 162 13.18 7.92 -5.28
CA SER A 162 13.55 7.58 -6.64
C SER A 162 14.87 6.80 -6.72
N LYS A 163 15.50 6.53 -5.58
CA LYS A 163 16.77 5.81 -5.53
C LYS A 163 16.62 4.45 -6.20
N ARG A 164 17.55 4.12 -7.11
CA ARG A 164 17.68 2.75 -7.63
C ARG A 164 18.07 1.82 -6.48
N VAL A 165 17.32 0.75 -6.32
CA VAL A 165 17.68 -0.35 -5.41
C VAL A 165 18.80 -1.15 -6.06
N THR A 166 19.93 -1.26 -5.37
CA THR A 166 21.14 -1.92 -5.88
C THR A 166 21.41 -3.23 -5.18
N HIS A 167 20.95 -3.39 -3.95
CA HIS A 167 21.15 -4.60 -3.19
C HIS A 167 20.15 -5.68 -3.60
N TRP A 168 20.69 -6.84 -4.01
CA TRP A 168 19.92 -7.98 -4.52
C TRP A 168 18.90 -8.55 -3.51
N ASP A 169 19.04 -8.22 -2.23
CA ASP A 169 18.09 -8.62 -1.18
C ASP A 169 16.75 -7.94 -1.30
N TYR A 170 16.70 -6.75 -1.88
CA TYR A 170 15.49 -5.91 -1.90
C TYR A 170 14.88 -5.78 -3.28
N ALA A 171 15.64 -6.00 -4.35
CA ALA A 171 15.14 -5.99 -5.72
C ALA A 171 15.93 -6.94 -6.63
N PRO A 172 15.33 -7.45 -7.71
CA PRO A 172 16.08 -8.15 -8.74
C PRO A 172 17.03 -7.17 -9.44
N THR A 173 18.33 -7.42 -9.33
CA THR A 173 19.33 -6.62 -10.02
C THR A 173 19.32 -6.94 -11.52
N THR A 174 19.21 -5.93 -12.36
CA THR A 174 19.23 -6.06 -13.82
C THR A 174 19.71 -4.77 -14.44
N ASP A 175 20.42 -4.86 -15.58
CA ASP A 175 20.87 -3.70 -16.35
C ASP A 175 19.79 -3.15 -17.27
N SER A 176 18.75 -3.94 -17.57
CA SER A 176 17.70 -3.59 -18.52
C SER A 176 16.58 -2.73 -17.92
N LYS A 177 16.42 -2.69 -16.60
CA LYS A 177 15.34 -1.97 -15.92
C LYS A 177 15.82 -1.34 -14.63
N VAL A 178 15.55 -0.05 -14.46
CA VAL A 178 15.76 0.62 -13.17
C VAL A 178 14.58 0.28 -12.26
N ILE A 179 14.90 -0.30 -11.11
CA ILE A 179 13.94 -0.62 -10.05
C ILE A 179 14.25 0.30 -8.87
N THR A 180 13.27 1.06 -8.44
CA THR A 180 13.44 2.08 -7.41
C THR A 180 12.91 1.61 -6.05
N VAL A 181 13.22 2.35 -4.99
CA VAL A 181 12.63 2.16 -3.66
C VAL A 181 11.09 2.21 -3.76
N SER A 182 10.56 3.15 -4.53
CA SER A 182 9.12 3.29 -4.78
C SER A 182 8.47 2.02 -5.37
N ASP A 183 9.19 1.29 -6.23
CA ASP A 183 8.67 0.06 -6.83
C ASP A 183 8.60 -1.11 -5.85
N MET A 184 9.48 -1.13 -4.84
CA MET A 184 9.71 -2.31 -4.01
C MET A 184 9.16 -2.19 -2.59
N VAL A 185 9.30 -1.03 -1.95
CA VAL A 185 9.21 -0.88 -0.50
C VAL A 185 7.86 -1.28 0.10
N THR A 186 6.75 -1.02 -0.60
CA THR A 186 5.41 -1.39 -0.11
C THR A 186 5.21 -2.90 -0.16
N GLY A 187 5.52 -3.54 -1.28
CA GLY A 187 5.39 -4.99 -1.41
C GLY A 187 6.40 -5.76 -0.55
N TYR A 188 7.60 -5.22 -0.38
CA TYR A 188 8.55 -5.73 0.61
C TYR A 188 7.93 -5.75 2.02
N GLY A 189 7.30 -4.65 2.45
CA GLY A 189 6.59 -4.59 3.72
C GLY A 189 5.51 -5.67 3.86
N VAL A 190 4.73 -5.92 2.81
CA VAL A 190 3.73 -7.00 2.80
C VAL A 190 4.39 -8.37 2.98
N GLY A 191 5.47 -8.66 2.25
CA GLY A 191 6.23 -9.90 2.41
C GLY A 191 6.80 -10.04 3.82
N MET A 192 7.40 -8.96 4.35
CA MET A 192 7.96 -8.96 5.71
C MET A 192 6.89 -9.15 6.79
N SER A 193 5.66 -8.65 6.59
CA SER A 193 4.56 -8.86 7.53
C SER A 193 4.22 -10.35 7.68
N VAL A 194 4.25 -11.11 6.59
CA VAL A 194 4.07 -12.57 6.62
C VAL A 194 5.23 -13.25 7.37
N LEU A 195 6.48 -12.88 7.04
CA LEU A 195 7.66 -13.44 7.70
C LEU A 195 7.66 -13.20 9.20
N HIS A 196 7.36 -11.97 9.61
CA HIS A 196 7.25 -11.61 11.02
C HIS A 196 6.10 -12.34 11.70
N TYR A 197 4.95 -12.50 11.05
CA TYR A 197 3.84 -13.28 11.61
C TYR A 197 4.31 -14.70 11.98
N TYR A 198 4.85 -15.44 11.03
CA TYR A 198 5.31 -16.81 11.30
C TYR A 198 6.40 -16.88 12.38
N ARG A 199 7.31 -15.91 12.42
CA ARG A 199 8.37 -15.83 13.43
C ARG A 199 7.79 -15.55 14.83
N ILE A 200 6.91 -14.58 14.97
CA ILE A 200 6.39 -14.09 16.25
C ILE A 200 5.43 -15.11 16.86
N TRP A 201 4.54 -15.70 16.05
CA TRP A 201 3.61 -16.73 16.53
C TRP A 201 4.24 -18.14 16.55
N GLN A 202 5.54 -18.24 16.27
CA GLN A 202 6.33 -19.49 16.32
C GLN A 202 5.76 -20.63 15.47
N HIS A 203 5.14 -20.31 14.35
CA HIS A 203 4.70 -21.31 13.38
C HIS A 203 5.85 -21.76 12.49
N SER A 204 5.87 -23.04 12.11
CA SER A 204 6.83 -23.56 11.15
C SER A 204 6.66 -22.87 9.79
N GLN A 205 7.76 -22.37 9.22
CA GLN A 205 7.76 -21.66 7.94
C GLN A 205 8.08 -22.52 6.69
N PRO A 206 8.69 -23.73 6.79
CA PRO A 206 9.29 -24.34 5.60
C PRO A 206 8.25 -24.55 4.51
N GLN A 207 8.54 -23.91 3.36
CA GLN A 207 7.81 -24.11 2.11
C GLN A 207 6.31 -23.78 2.13
N LYS A 208 5.87 -22.83 2.96
CA LYS A 208 4.48 -22.36 2.94
C LYS A 208 4.08 -21.87 1.54
N ARG A 209 2.86 -22.21 1.14
CA ARG A 209 2.30 -21.96 -0.19
C ARG A 209 1.60 -20.62 -0.23
N VAL A 210 1.90 -19.81 -1.23
CA VAL A 210 1.40 -18.43 -1.35
C VAL A 210 0.59 -18.24 -2.62
N PHE A 211 -0.57 -17.62 -2.49
CA PHE A 211 -1.33 -17.05 -3.60
C PHE A 211 -1.28 -15.51 -3.54
N VAL A 212 -0.89 -14.89 -4.65
CA VAL A 212 -0.83 -13.42 -4.80
C VAL A 212 -1.88 -12.98 -5.82
N GLN A 213 -2.84 -12.20 -5.38
CA GLN A 213 -3.84 -11.56 -6.23
C GLN A 213 -3.40 -10.14 -6.58
N GLY A 214 -3.12 -9.89 -7.85
CA GLY A 214 -2.52 -8.66 -8.35
C GLY A 214 -1.00 -8.74 -8.41
N PHE A 215 -0.42 -8.43 -9.58
CA PHE A 215 1.03 -8.52 -9.80
C PHE A 215 1.65 -7.19 -10.24
N GLY A 216 1.14 -6.10 -9.66
CA GLY A 216 1.72 -4.76 -9.74
C GLY A 216 2.97 -4.61 -8.86
N ASN A 217 3.34 -3.37 -8.52
CA ASN A 217 4.50 -3.11 -7.66
C ASN A 217 4.37 -3.81 -6.31
N VAL A 218 3.19 -3.73 -5.67
CA VAL A 218 2.98 -4.33 -4.34
C VAL A 218 3.01 -5.86 -4.40
N GLY A 219 2.16 -6.47 -5.23
CA GLY A 219 2.07 -7.93 -5.29
C GLY A 219 3.33 -8.58 -5.84
N GLY A 220 3.96 -7.95 -6.85
CA GLY A 220 5.22 -8.46 -7.41
C GLY A 220 6.38 -8.40 -6.42
N ALA A 221 6.55 -7.30 -5.69
CA ALA A 221 7.59 -7.19 -4.68
C ALA A 221 7.31 -8.11 -3.47
N ALA A 222 6.04 -8.29 -3.06
CA ALA A 222 5.67 -9.25 -2.02
C ALA A 222 6.00 -10.69 -2.44
N ALA A 223 5.67 -11.08 -3.68
CA ALA A 223 6.01 -12.39 -4.20
C ALA A 223 7.52 -12.65 -4.23
N LEU A 224 8.31 -11.66 -4.68
CA LEU A 224 9.79 -11.74 -4.66
C LEU A 224 10.33 -11.91 -3.24
N THR A 225 9.86 -11.10 -2.30
CA THR A 225 10.28 -11.16 -0.89
C THR A 225 9.98 -12.53 -0.27
N LEU A 226 8.79 -13.06 -0.51
CA LEU A 226 8.36 -14.36 0.01
C LEU A 226 9.10 -15.53 -0.66
N ALA A 227 9.24 -15.50 -2.01
CA ALA A 227 9.99 -16.53 -2.73
C ALA A 227 11.46 -16.58 -2.28
N LYS A 228 12.09 -15.43 -2.07
CA LYS A 228 13.43 -15.33 -1.53
C LYS A 228 13.58 -15.93 -0.14
N ALA A 229 12.56 -15.79 0.70
CA ALA A 229 12.50 -16.40 2.03
C ALA A 229 12.16 -17.90 2.02
N GLY A 230 12.03 -18.52 0.83
CA GLY A 230 11.77 -19.96 0.67
C GLY A 230 10.28 -20.35 0.64
N PHE A 231 9.38 -19.37 0.55
CA PHE A 231 7.96 -19.65 0.33
C PHE A 231 7.72 -20.08 -1.12
N ARG A 232 6.75 -20.95 -1.34
CA ARG A 232 6.35 -21.42 -2.65
C ARG A 232 5.20 -20.60 -3.22
N ILE A 233 5.41 -19.91 -4.32
CA ILE A 233 4.37 -19.10 -4.96
C ILE A 233 3.55 -20.02 -5.87
N VAL A 234 2.44 -20.57 -5.34
CA VAL A 234 1.61 -21.55 -6.03
C VAL A 234 0.55 -20.94 -6.93
N GLY A 235 0.25 -19.65 -6.75
CA GLY A 235 -0.70 -18.93 -7.57
C GLY A 235 -0.38 -17.45 -7.67
N ILE A 236 -0.48 -16.91 -8.87
CA ILE A 236 -0.45 -15.48 -9.15
C ILE A 236 -1.57 -15.18 -10.13
N ALA A 237 -2.41 -14.19 -9.84
CA ALA A 237 -3.45 -13.75 -10.76
C ALA A 237 -3.60 -12.24 -10.80
N ASP A 238 -3.88 -11.70 -11.97
CA ASP A 238 -4.31 -10.33 -12.18
C ASP A 238 -5.51 -10.27 -13.14
N ARG A 239 -5.90 -9.08 -13.60
CA ARG A 239 -7.04 -8.90 -14.51
C ARG A 239 -6.85 -9.52 -15.90
N ARG A 240 -5.61 -9.77 -16.35
CA ARG A 240 -5.32 -10.44 -17.64
C ARG A 240 -5.42 -11.96 -17.53
N GLY A 241 -5.03 -12.50 -16.39
CA GLY A 241 -4.97 -13.93 -16.17
C GLY A 241 -4.08 -14.29 -15.01
N GLY A 242 -3.47 -15.47 -15.08
CA GLY A 242 -2.56 -15.89 -14.03
C GLY A 242 -1.83 -17.19 -14.32
N VAL A 243 -1.07 -17.59 -13.31
CA VAL A 243 -0.30 -18.83 -13.25
C VAL A 243 -0.72 -19.62 -12.03
N ILE A 244 -0.92 -20.91 -12.18
CA ILE A 244 -1.06 -21.87 -11.08
C ILE A 244 0.06 -22.89 -11.24
N GLU A 245 0.93 -22.97 -10.23
CA GLU A 245 2.02 -23.95 -10.18
C GLU A 245 1.92 -24.74 -8.85
N PRO A 246 1.40 -25.97 -8.90
CA PRO A 246 1.17 -26.75 -7.67
C PRO A 246 2.43 -27.00 -6.85
N GLU A 247 3.59 -27.14 -7.49
CA GLU A 247 4.88 -27.31 -6.82
C GLU A 247 5.49 -26.00 -6.35
N GLY A 248 4.90 -24.86 -6.76
CA GLY A 248 5.32 -23.51 -6.46
C GLY A 248 6.44 -23.00 -7.38
N LEU A 249 6.28 -21.77 -7.84
CA LEU A 249 7.33 -21.04 -8.55
C LEU A 249 8.50 -20.79 -7.60
N ASP A 250 9.72 -21.02 -8.05
CA ASP A 250 10.93 -20.67 -7.35
C ASP A 250 11.27 -19.17 -7.52
N LEU A 251 12.33 -18.70 -6.86
CA LEU A 251 12.75 -17.30 -6.90
C LEU A 251 13.05 -16.82 -8.33
N GLU A 252 13.72 -17.65 -9.15
CA GLU A 252 14.09 -17.24 -10.51
C GLU A 252 12.88 -17.14 -11.42
N ALA A 253 11.90 -18.04 -11.29
CA ALA A 253 10.64 -17.96 -12.00
C ALA A 253 9.84 -16.70 -11.61
N VAL A 254 9.73 -16.40 -10.30
CA VAL A 254 9.05 -15.17 -9.82
C VAL A 254 9.78 -13.92 -10.30
N LYS A 255 11.11 -13.93 -10.31
CA LYS A 255 11.94 -12.84 -10.82
C LYS A 255 11.74 -12.62 -12.32
N ALA A 256 11.70 -13.68 -13.10
CA ALA A 256 11.42 -13.61 -14.54
C ALA A 256 10.03 -13.01 -14.80
N LEU A 257 9.00 -13.45 -14.06
CA LEU A 257 7.65 -12.87 -14.09
C LEU A 257 7.65 -11.38 -13.74
N TYR A 258 8.36 -11.00 -12.68
CA TYR A 258 8.45 -9.60 -12.24
C TYR A 258 9.09 -8.70 -13.31
N LEU A 259 10.15 -9.17 -13.95
CA LEU A 259 10.89 -8.41 -14.96
C LEU A 259 10.15 -8.33 -16.31
N SER A 260 9.37 -9.38 -16.67
CA SER A 260 8.59 -9.42 -17.92
C SER A 260 7.27 -8.64 -17.87
N ARG A 261 6.88 -8.08 -16.71
CA ARG A 261 5.64 -7.30 -16.58
C ARG A 261 5.57 -6.14 -17.59
N GLU A 262 4.40 -5.96 -18.16
CA GLU A 262 4.04 -4.74 -18.92
C GLU A 262 3.21 -3.81 -18.03
N GLY A 263 3.82 -2.71 -17.61
CA GLY A 263 3.22 -1.85 -16.57
C GLY A 263 3.05 -2.61 -15.25
N ALA A 264 1.82 -2.63 -14.74
CA ALA A 264 1.46 -3.34 -13.50
C ALA A 264 0.79 -4.70 -13.77
N GLN A 265 1.03 -5.36 -14.92
CA GLN A 265 0.32 -6.56 -15.32
C GLN A 265 1.24 -7.70 -15.70
N LEU A 266 0.77 -8.93 -15.45
CA LEU A 266 1.41 -10.15 -15.92
C LEU A 266 1.52 -10.15 -17.45
N HIS A 267 2.68 -10.58 -17.93
CA HIS A 267 2.94 -10.78 -19.37
C HIS A 267 3.75 -12.05 -19.59
N GLY A 268 3.41 -12.79 -20.63
CA GLY A 268 4.12 -14.01 -21.03
C GLY A 268 3.18 -15.06 -21.63
N SER A 269 3.73 -15.95 -22.46
CA SER A 269 2.96 -16.99 -23.17
C SER A 269 2.39 -18.08 -22.26
N TYR A 270 2.85 -18.19 -21.03
CA TYR A 270 2.37 -19.14 -20.03
C TYR A 270 1.30 -18.57 -19.10
N ILE A 271 0.90 -17.31 -19.29
CA ILE A 271 -0.20 -16.69 -18.56
C ILE A 271 -1.52 -17.19 -19.16
N ARG A 272 -2.30 -17.89 -18.36
CA ARG A 272 -3.63 -18.36 -18.75
C ARG A 272 -4.66 -17.26 -18.50
N PRO A 273 -5.65 -17.07 -19.41
CA PRO A 273 -6.74 -16.11 -19.20
C PRO A 273 -7.47 -16.35 -17.86
N TYR A 274 -7.89 -15.27 -17.19
CA TYR A 274 -8.47 -15.38 -15.84
C TYR A 274 -9.69 -16.33 -15.79
N HIS A 275 -10.57 -16.27 -16.77
CA HIS A 275 -11.77 -17.13 -16.83
C HIS A 275 -11.46 -18.64 -16.92
N GLU A 276 -10.24 -19.01 -17.34
CA GLU A 276 -9.81 -20.43 -17.37
C GLU A 276 -9.26 -20.92 -16.05
N ILE A 277 -8.81 -20.01 -15.18
CA ILE A 277 -8.16 -20.34 -13.91
C ILE A 277 -8.97 -19.90 -12.70
N GLU A 278 -10.04 -19.12 -12.88
CA GLU A 278 -10.78 -18.45 -11.81
C GLU A 278 -11.18 -19.41 -10.67
N GLU A 279 -11.74 -20.57 -11.00
CA GLU A 279 -12.11 -21.54 -9.97
C GLU A 279 -10.87 -22.22 -9.33
N ALA A 280 -9.90 -22.60 -10.15
CA ALA A 280 -8.73 -23.35 -9.71
C ALA A 280 -7.78 -22.51 -8.86
N ILE A 281 -7.64 -21.21 -9.15
CA ILE A 281 -6.72 -20.33 -8.42
C ILE A 281 -7.11 -20.16 -6.94
N TRP A 282 -8.42 -20.11 -6.65
CA TRP A 282 -8.92 -20.02 -5.27
C TRP A 282 -8.81 -21.35 -4.50
N ARG A 283 -8.55 -22.46 -5.20
CA ARG A 283 -8.37 -23.82 -4.66
C ARG A 283 -6.93 -24.32 -4.73
N CYS A 284 -5.97 -23.44 -5.01
CA CYS A 284 -4.56 -23.81 -5.20
C CYS A 284 -3.87 -24.31 -3.91
N GLY A 285 -4.57 -24.35 -2.77
CA GLY A 285 -4.05 -24.82 -1.48
C GLY A 285 -3.02 -23.86 -0.88
N ALA A 286 -3.20 -22.57 -1.06
CA ALA A 286 -2.35 -21.56 -0.47
C ALA A 286 -2.63 -21.41 1.03
N GLU A 287 -1.56 -21.46 1.84
CA GLU A 287 -1.60 -21.16 3.28
C GLU A 287 -1.48 -19.66 3.55
N VAL A 288 -0.91 -18.91 2.61
CA VAL A 288 -0.79 -17.45 2.65
C VAL A 288 -1.51 -16.84 1.45
N PHE A 289 -2.38 -15.89 1.69
CA PHE A 289 -3.03 -15.11 0.65
C PHE A 289 -2.62 -13.64 0.73
N VAL A 290 -2.19 -13.08 -0.40
CA VAL A 290 -1.79 -11.68 -0.54
C VAL A 290 -2.73 -10.98 -1.53
N PRO A 291 -3.84 -10.36 -1.06
CA PRO A 291 -4.69 -9.51 -1.88
C PRO A 291 -3.99 -8.17 -2.16
N ALA A 292 -3.46 -8.00 -3.38
CA ALA A 292 -2.71 -6.80 -3.81
C ALA A 292 -3.20 -6.21 -5.15
N ALA A 293 -4.41 -6.61 -5.60
CA ALA A 293 -4.94 -6.16 -6.90
C ALA A 293 -5.64 -4.80 -6.82
N GLY A 294 -6.49 -4.61 -5.83
CA GLY A 294 -7.28 -3.38 -5.67
C GLY A 294 -8.24 -3.45 -4.49
N SER A 295 -8.93 -2.34 -4.25
CA SER A 295 -9.89 -2.23 -3.16
C SER A 295 -11.18 -2.99 -3.48
N ARG A 296 -11.77 -3.63 -2.46
CA ARG A 296 -13.12 -4.25 -2.49
C ARG A 296 -13.27 -5.38 -3.52
N LEU A 297 -12.23 -6.19 -3.74
CA LEU A 297 -12.24 -7.28 -4.72
C LEU A 297 -12.39 -8.67 -4.11
N VAL A 298 -12.08 -8.85 -2.82
CA VAL A 298 -12.11 -10.16 -2.16
C VAL A 298 -13.47 -10.41 -1.54
N THR A 299 -14.21 -11.37 -2.08
CA THR A 299 -15.55 -11.75 -1.59
C THR A 299 -15.45 -12.77 -0.45
N GLN A 300 -16.53 -12.88 0.35
CA GLN A 300 -16.61 -13.87 1.41
C GLN A 300 -16.51 -15.31 0.87
N ALA A 301 -17.14 -15.61 -0.25
CA ALA A 301 -17.08 -16.94 -0.88
C ALA A 301 -15.64 -17.34 -1.27
N GLN A 302 -14.84 -16.38 -1.71
CA GLN A 302 -13.43 -16.59 -2.01
C GLN A 302 -12.63 -16.90 -0.73
N VAL A 303 -12.88 -16.15 0.35
CA VAL A 303 -12.26 -16.43 1.66
C VAL A 303 -12.65 -17.81 2.17
N GLU A 304 -13.93 -18.20 2.07
CA GLU A 304 -14.42 -19.53 2.44
C GLU A 304 -13.71 -20.64 1.65
N THR A 305 -13.54 -20.44 0.35
CA THR A 305 -12.82 -21.38 -0.50
C THR A 305 -11.36 -21.53 -0.08
N LEU A 306 -10.65 -20.42 0.17
CA LEU A 306 -9.26 -20.46 0.65
C LEU A 306 -9.14 -21.15 2.01
N LEU A 307 -10.05 -20.87 2.96
CA LEU A 307 -10.08 -21.51 4.28
C LEU A 307 -10.29 -23.04 4.16
N ALA A 308 -11.18 -23.47 3.28
CA ALA A 308 -11.42 -24.89 3.01
C ALA A 308 -10.19 -25.61 2.44
N HIS A 309 -9.23 -24.86 1.86
CA HIS A 309 -8.01 -25.38 1.25
C HIS A 309 -6.72 -25.03 2.05
N GLY A 310 -6.85 -24.69 3.33
CA GLY A 310 -5.71 -24.59 4.25
C GLY A 310 -5.16 -23.19 4.49
N LEU A 311 -5.91 -22.13 4.21
CA LEU A 311 -5.49 -20.75 4.47
C LEU A 311 -5.20 -20.51 5.96
N GLU A 312 -4.02 -19.98 6.26
CA GLU A 312 -3.55 -19.61 7.61
C GLU A 312 -3.45 -18.09 7.81
N VAL A 313 -3.03 -17.36 6.77
CA VAL A 313 -2.73 -15.92 6.84
C VAL A 313 -3.24 -15.18 5.62
N ILE A 314 -3.85 -14.02 5.83
CA ILE A 314 -4.11 -13.01 4.81
C ILE A 314 -3.24 -11.78 5.13
N ALA A 315 -2.34 -11.39 4.22
CA ALA A 315 -1.55 -10.16 4.35
C ALA A 315 -2.04 -9.13 3.33
N CYS A 316 -2.72 -8.09 3.80
CA CYS A 316 -3.43 -7.15 2.94
C CYS A 316 -2.49 -6.19 2.21
N GLY A 317 -2.17 -6.48 0.95
CA GLY A 317 -1.35 -5.63 0.09
C GLY A 317 -2.14 -4.46 -0.53
N ALA A 318 -3.41 -4.65 -0.83
CA ALA A 318 -4.31 -3.59 -1.29
C ALA A 318 -4.99 -2.89 -0.10
N ASN A 319 -5.30 -1.61 -0.24
CA ASN A 319 -6.13 -0.91 0.75
C ASN A 319 -7.58 -1.39 0.65
N VAL A 320 -8.22 -1.63 1.80
CA VAL A 320 -9.63 -2.08 1.90
C VAL A 320 -9.90 -3.25 0.93
N PRO A 321 -9.21 -4.40 1.04
CA PRO A 321 -9.25 -5.44 0.01
C PRO A 321 -10.57 -6.20 -0.08
N PHE A 322 -11.32 -6.32 1.04
CA PHE A 322 -12.58 -7.07 1.09
C PHE A 322 -13.75 -6.35 0.42
N ALA A 323 -14.63 -7.10 -0.22
CA ALA A 323 -15.79 -6.60 -0.95
C ALA A 323 -16.94 -6.21 0.01
N ASP A 324 -16.60 -5.41 1.02
CA ASP A 324 -17.52 -4.92 2.03
C ASP A 324 -17.88 -3.45 1.77
N PRO A 325 -19.10 -2.99 2.18
CA PRO A 325 -19.45 -1.58 2.11
C PRO A 325 -18.72 -0.73 3.15
N ASP A 326 -18.35 -1.33 4.28
CA ASP A 326 -17.65 -0.66 5.39
C ASP A 326 -16.19 -0.35 5.03
N ILE A 327 -15.60 0.64 5.70
CA ILE A 327 -14.23 1.07 5.43
C ILE A 327 -13.22 0.04 5.98
N PHE A 328 -13.44 -0.45 7.20
CA PHE A 328 -12.47 -1.32 7.89
C PHE A 328 -12.99 -2.74 8.13
N LEU A 329 -14.01 -2.90 8.95
CA LEU A 329 -14.49 -4.19 9.44
C LEU A 329 -15.92 -4.47 8.97
N GLY A 330 -16.07 -4.70 7.67
CA GLY A 330 -17.32 -5.21 7.12
C GLY A 330 -17.50 -6.72 7.35
N PRO A 331 -18.63 -7.29 6.88
CA PRO A 331 -18.98 -8.68 7.10
C PRO A 331 -17.89 -9.68 6.66
N THR A 332 -17.30 -9.49 5.50
CA THR A 332 -16.24 -10.38 4.96
C THR A 332 -14.96 -10.25 5.78
N ALA A 333 -14.56 -9.02 6.13
CA ALA A 333 -13.40 -8.77 6.98
C ALA A 333 -13.56 -9.42 8.35
N LEU A 334 -14.70 -9.24 9.01
CA LEU A 334 -15.02 -9.88 10.30
C LEU A 334 -15.04 -11.41 10.21
N TYR A 335 -15.61 -11.95 9.12
CA TYR A 335 -15.64 -13.39 8.88
C TYR A 335 -14.23 -13.98 8.77
N ALA A 336 -13.35 -13.32 8.00
CA ALA A 336 -11.96 -13.73 7.81
C ALA A 336 -11.17 -13.61 9.13
N ASP A 337 -11.22 -12.45 9.78
CA ASP A 337 -10.45 -12.12 10.99
C ASP A 337 -10.77 -13.03 12.19
N ALA A 338 -12.00 -13.56 12.24
CA ALA A 338 -12.39 -14.54 13.26
C ALA A 338 -11.85 -15.97 12.99
N ARG A 339 -11.43 -16.30 11.75
CA ARG A 339 -11.12 -17.67 11.32
C ARG A 339 -9.67 -17.87 10.89
N THR A 340 -8.99 -16.81 10.49
CA THR A 340 -7.58 -16.85 10.10
C THR A 340 -6.86 -15.61 10.61
N ALA A 341 -5.54 -15.59 10.55
CA ALA A 341 -4.78 -14.38 10.82
C ALA A 341 -4.97 -13.38 9.67
N VAL A 342 -5.51 -12.21 9.95
CA VAL A 342 -5.61 -11.14 8.95
C VAL A 342 -4.72 -9.97 9.36
N ILE A 343 -3.60 -9.81 8.65
CA ILE A 343 -2.71 -8.66 8.83
C ILE A 343 -3.31 -7.51 8.01
N PRO A 344 -3.82 -6.45 8.68
CA PRO A 344 -4.52 -5.40 7.97
C PRO A 344 -3.62 -4.59 7.05
N ASP A 345 -4.22 -3.96 6.06
CA ASP A 345 -3.54 -3.15 5.06
C ASP A 345 -2.70 -2.01 5.65
N PHE A 346 -3.21 -1.33 6.67
CA PHE A 346 -2.49 -0.23 7.32
C PHE A 346 -1.24 -0.68 8.11
N ILE A 347 -1.03 -1.99 8.32
CA ILE A 347 0.21 -2.59 8.82
C ILE A 347 1.00 -3.17 7.65
N ALA A 348 0.43 -4.09 6.88
CA ALA A 348 1.15 -4.86 5.87
C ALA A 348 1.69 -3.96 4.74
N ASN A 349 0.89 -3.03 4.22
CA ASN A 349 1.24 -2.18 3.08
C ASN A 349 1.70 -0.76 3.47
N CYS A 350 2.18 -0.56 4.70
CA CYS A 350 2.62 0.76 5.15
C CYS A 350 4.01 1.18 4.61
N GLY A 351 4.67 0.35 3.82
CA GLY A 351 6.06 0.52 3.39
C GLY A 351 6.39 1.91 2.85
N MET A 352 5.62 2.43 1.86
CA MET A 352 5.89 3.76 1.31
C MET A 352 5.64 4.88 2.33
N ALA A 353 4.57 4.78 3.13
CA ALA A 353 4.30 5.77 4.17
C ALA A 353 5.42 5.81 5.22
N ARG A 354 5.95 4.63 5.59
CA ARG A 354 7.11 4.54 6.50
C ARG A 354 8.39 5.05 5.85
N ALA A 355 8.63 4.74 4.58
CA ALA A 355 9.79 5.28 3.86
C ALA A 355 9.79 6.82 3.85
N PHE A 356 8.66 7.45 3.59
CA PHE A 356 8.55 8.91 3.73
C PHE A 356 8.86 9.39 5.16
N ALA A 357 8.32 8.71 6.18
CA ALA A 357 8.60 9.05 7.58
C ALA A 357 10.08 8.91 7.94
N TYR A 358 10.75 7.85 7.47
CA TYR A 358 12.18 7.63 7.62
C TYR A 358 12.99 8.75 6.95
N LEU A 359 12.70 9.04 5.69
CA LEU A 359 13.42 10.04 4.89
C LEU A 359 13.26 11.48 5.39
N MET A 360 12.26 11.77 6.22
CA MET A 360 12.11 13.08 6.86
C MET A 360 12.92 13.23 8.15
N GLN A 361 13.51 12.16 8.69
CA GLN A 361 14.30 12.23 9.92
C GLN A 361 15.71 12.80 9.65
N PRO A 362 16.31 13.49 10.62
CA PRO A 362 17.68 14.00 10.48
C PRO A 362 18.71 12.85 10.58
N GLY A 363 19.77 12.94 9.77
CA GLY A 363 20.93 12.07 9.89
C GLY A 363 20.73 10.61 9.47
N ILE A 364 19.68 10.33 8.68
CA ILE A 364 19.44 8.99 8.15
C ILE A 364 20.41 8.64 7.03
N SER A 365 20.63 7.35 6.87
CA SER A 365 21.32 6.77 5.72
C SER A 365 20.36 6.56 4.55
N LEU A 366 20.85 6.67 3.32
CA LEU A 366 20.12 6.32 2.11
C LEU A 366 20.50 4.93 1.57
N GLU A 367 21.23 4.11 2.34
CA GLU A 367 21.53 2.74 1.94
C GLU A 367 20.24 1.89 1.94
N ASP A 368 20.17 0.94 0.99
CA ASP A 368 19.01 0.08 0.83
C ASP A 368 18.70 -0.67 2.13
N GLU A 369 19.72 -1.22 2.78
CA GLU A 369 19.57 -1.99 4.02
C GLU A 369 18.93 -1.17 5.14
N ASP A 370 19.34 0.08 5.34
CA ASP A 370 18.83 0.93 6.41
C ASP A 370 17.35 1.29 6.18
N LEU A 371 17.01 1.66 4.95
CA LEU A 371 15.64 2.05 4.60
C LEU A 371 14.67 0.85 4.69
N PHE A 372 15.04 -0.28 4.10
CA PHE A 372 14.17 -1.47 4.09
C PHE A 372 14.09 -2.11 5.48
N SER A 373 15.18 -2.09 6.27
CA SER A 373 15.19 -2.57 7.65
C SER A 373 14.30 -1.73 8.56
N ASP A 374 14.28 -0.41 8.41
CA ASP A 374 13.39 0.47 9.17
C ASP A 374 11.90 0.16 8.90
N VAL A 375 11.53 -0.07 7.64
CA VAL A 375 10.17 -0.51 7.28
C VAL A 375 9.84 -1.85 7.92
N SER A 376 10.73 -2.83 7.81
CA SER A 376 10.58 -4.15 8.41
C SER A 376 10.41 -4.07 9.93
N TRP A 377 11.22 -3.26 10.59
CA TRP A 377 11.19 -3.06 12.04
C TRP A 377 9.83 -2.51 12.51
N VAL A 378 9.30 -1.47 11.86
CA VAL A 378 8.00 -0.88 12.24
C VAL A 378 6.86 -1.91 12.12
N ILE A 379 6.86 -2.73 11.06
CA ILE A 379 5.90 -3.80 10.87
C ILE A 379 6.03 -4.86 11.98
N SER A 380 7.27 -5.26 12.30
CA SER A 380 7.56 -6.20 13.37
C SER A 380 7.04 -5.71 14.72
N GLU A 381 7.31 -4.45 15.07
CA GLU A 381 6.84 -3.83 16.31
C GLU A 381 5.31 -3.80 16.39
N ALA A 382 4.62 -3.49 15.29
CA ALA A 382 3.16 -3.53 15.25
C ALA A 382 2.63 -4.95 15.50
N LEU A 383 3.24 -5.96 14.86
CA LEU A 383 2.84 -7.36 15.03
C LEU A 383 3.19 -7.91 16.44
N HIS A 384 4.29 -7.49 17.06
CA HIS A 384 4.60 -7.85 18.45
C HIS A 384 3.55 -7.32 19.43
N ARG A 385 3.08 -6.08 19.23
CA ARG A 385 1.98 -5.54 20.05
C ARG A 385 0.69 -6.33 19.88
N LEU A 386 0.38 -6.73 18.65
CA LEU A 386 -0.78 -7.58 18.35
C LEU A 386 -0.65 -8.96 19.00
N HIS A 387 0.52 -9.59 18.93
CA HIS A 387 0.78 -10.88 19.57
C HIS A 387 0.60 -10.82 21.10
N GLY A 388 1.05 -9.73 21.73
CA GLY A 388 0.85 -9.54 23.17
C GLY A 388 -0.63 -9.52 23.59
N ALA A 389 -1.52 -9.01 22.70
CA ALA A 389 -2.96 -8.96 22.95
C ALA A 389 -3.72 -10.18 22.40
N ARG A 390 -3.21 -10.80 21.33
CA ARG A 390 -3.83 -11.90 20.57
C ARG A 390 -2.82 -13.02 20.28
N PRO A 391 -2.39 -13.76 21.30
CA PRO A 391 -1.39 -14.82 21.12
C PRO A 391 -1.90 -16.00 20.30
N ASP A 392 -3.22 -16.14 20.11
CA ASP A 392 -3.85 -17.13 19.26
C ASP A 392 -3.83 -16.78 17.76
N GLY A 393 -3.37 -15.58 17.39
CA GLY A 393 -3.30 -15.12 16.01
C GLY A 393 -4.66 -14.83 15.34
N ARG A 394 -5.74 -14.69 16.14
CA ARG A 394 -7.10 -14.39 15.66
C ARG A 394 -7.49 -12.96 16.00
N GLN A 395 -8.44 -12.41 15.23
CA GLN A 395 -8.95 -11.05 15.45
C GLN A 395 -7.84 -9.98 15.44
N LEU A 396 -6.82 -10.17 14.61
CA LEU A 396 -5.67 -9.26 14.54
C LEU A 396 -6.07 -7.89 13.96
N TRP A 397 -6.97 -7.86 12.98
CA TRP A 397 -7.46 -6.60 12.42
C TRP A 397 -8.27 -5.81 13.44
N GLN A 398 -9.19 -6.49 14.14
CA GLN A 398 -9.97 -5.86 15.20
C GLN A 398 -9.06 -5.28 16.30
N GLU A 399 -8.07 -6.03 16.74
CA GLU A 399 -7.13 -5.60 17.77
C GLU A 399 -6.27 -4.41 17.29
N ALA A 400 -5.78 -4.47 16.06
CA ALA A 400 -5.02 -3.38 15.46
C ALA A 400 -5.82 -2.07 15.45
N LEU A 401 -7.10 -2.12 15.10
CA LEU A 401 -7.97 -0.95 15.13
C LEU A 401 -8.21 -0.42 16.55
N VAL A 402 -8.36 -1.31 17.55
CA VAL A 402 -8.45 -0.86 18.95
C VAL A 402 -7.24 -0.04 19.35
N GLN A 403 -6.03 -0.56 19.09
CA GLN A 403 -4.78 0.10 19.43
C GLN A 403 -4.61 1.44 18.69
N VAL A 404 -4.97 1.48 17.41
CA VAL A 404 -4.89 2.70 16.59
C VAL A 404 -5.90 3.75 17.06
N LEU A 405 -7.16 3.38 17.26
CA LEU A 405 -8.18 4.33 17.70
C LEU A 405 -7.80 4.96 19.05
N HIS A 406 -7.28 4.18 19.99
CA HIS A 406 -6.72 4.71 21.23
C HIS A 406 -5.60 5.74 20.99
N THR A 407 -4.69 5.47 20.06
CA THR A 407 -3.61 6.41 19.67
C THR A 407 -4.15 7.68 19.03
N LEU A 408 -5.27 7.61 18.30
CA LEU A 408 -5.88 8.75 17.60
C LEU A 408 -6.71 9.64 18.52
N GLU A 409 -7.17 9.15 19.67
CA GLU A 409 -7.92 9.90 20.67
C GLU A 409 -7.02 10.79 21.56
N HIS A 410 -5.75 10.42 21.70
CA HIS A 410 -4.71 11.10 22.47
C HIS A 410 -3.67 11.76 21.55
#